data_1934bc967b0eec9cf6cb3042055e4655
#
_entry.id   1934bc967b0eec9cf6cb3042055e4655
#
_cell.length_a   1.000
_cell.length_b   1.000
_cell.length_c   1.000
_cell.angle_alpha   90.00
_cell.angle_beta   90.00
_cell.angle_gamma   90.00
#
_symmetry.space_group_name_H-M   'P 1'
#
loop_
_entity.id
_entity.type
_entity.pdbx_description
1 polymer ?
#
loop_
_entity_poly.entity_id
_entity_poly.type
_entity_poly.pdbx_seq_one_letter_code
_entity_poly.pdbx_strand_id
1 'polypeptide(L)'
;MLVGVYTDWRWFGAIDYRNVFTTAIIARIVLFIIFGLIAAAVVWAAGYFAWRGRPDSLDLGDLNSPVYQYRKSIEKSMGVFFKVIPAIVGVIAGFIGQANWRTVLLFLNGQEFGEQDAQFHHDLGFYAFTLPVLKMVVSTLSILLILAFLIALFGHYVLGGIRIGNKAAGVRGSISHPARLQLAITAGLWMVAPVSYTHLRAHETK
;
A
#
# COMPACT_ATOMS: atom_id res chain seq x y z
N MET A 1 14.24 -3.90 24.45
CA MET A 1 14.37 -4.27 23.04
C MET A 1 15.83 -4.34 22.57
N LEU A 2 16.65 -3.30 22.75
CA LEU A 2 18.07 -3.31 22.34
C LEU A 2 18.90 -4.38 23.07
N VAL A 3 18.65 -4.61 24.35
CA VAL A 3 19.34 -5.64 25.15
C VAL A 3 19.12 -7.05 24.57
N GLY A 4 17.88 -7.38 24.13
CA GLY A 4 17.61 -8.67 23.49
C GLY A 4 18.39 -8.88 22.20
N VAL A 5 18.43 -7.86 21.33
CA VAL A 5 19.20 -7.91 20.07
C VAL A 5 20.70 -8.10 20.35
N TYR A 6 21.23 -7.42 21.36
CA TYR A 6 22.65 -7.57 21.75
C TYR A 6 22.92 -8.96 22.33
N THR A 7 22.02 -9.47 23.19
CA THR A 7 22.14 -10.82 23.77
C THR A 7 22.10 -11.91 22.70
N ASP A 8 21.13 -11.80 21.76
CA ASP A 8 21.02 -12.73 20.62
C ASP A 8 22.28 -12.66 19.74
N TRP A 9 22.78 -11.46 19.45
CA TRP A 9 24.01 -11.31 18.66
C TRP A 9 25.23 -11.96 19.34
N ARG A 10 25.35 -11.82 20.65
CA ARG A 10 26.41 -12.48 21.46
C ARG A 10 26.25 -13.99 21.46
N TRP A 11 25.01 -14.47 21.64
CA TRP A 11 24.70 -15.90 21.66
C TRP A 11 24.98 -16.57 20.32
N PHE A 12 24.48 -16.00 19.22
CA PHE A 12 24.81 -16.48 17.88
C PHE A 12 26.31 -16.43 17.57
N GLY A 13 27.03 -15.49 18.17
CA GLY A 13 28.49 -15.42 18.07
C GLY A 13 29.20 -16.53 18.82
N ALA A 14 28.67 -16.98 19.94
CA ALA A 14 29.27 -18.06 20.76
C ALA A 14 29.15 -19.44 20.10
N ILE A 15 28.14 -19.64 19.25
CA ILE A 15 27.88 -20.90 18.51
C ILE A 15 28.33 -20.84 17.05
N ASP A 16 29.08 -19.77 16.64
CA ASP A 16 29.61 -19.56 15.29
C ASP A 16 28.57 -19.38 14.17
N TYR A 17 27.31 -19.00 14.54
CA TYR A 17 26.20 -18.75 13.59
C TYR A 17 25.87 -17.26 13.44
N ARG A 18 26.82 -16.35 13.57
CA ARG A 18 26.63 -14.90 13.40
C ARG A 18 26.02 -14.53 12.05
N ASN A 19 26.42 -15.24 10.99
CA ASN A 19 25.92 -14.97 9.65
C ASN A 19 24.41 -15.13 9.53
N VAL A 20 23.82 -16.12 10.21
CA VAL A 20 22.38 -16.35 10.20
C VAL A 20 21.65 -15.18 10.85
N PHE A 21 22.12 -14.72 12.00
CA PHE A 21 21.53 -13.59 12.70
C PHE A 21 21.66 -12.29 11.88
N THR A 22 22.85 -12.04 11.32
CA THR A 22 23.10 -10.85 10.50
C THR A 22 22.22 -10.83 9.25
N THR A 23 22.12 -11.95 8.55
CA THR A 23 21.26 -12.09 7.36
C THR A 23 19.79 -11.81 7.69
N ALA A 24 19.29 -12.33 8.83
CA ALA A 24 17.92 -12.08 9.27
C ALA A 24 17.67 -10.59 9.58
N ILE A 25 18.60 -9.92 10.23
CA ILE A 25 18.49 -8.48 10.53
C ILE A 25 18.55 -7.65 9.25
N ILE A 26 19.51 -7.92 8.38
CA ILE A 26 19.64 -7.20 7.10
C ILE A 26 18.37 -7.38 6.27
N ALA A 27 17.84 -8.61 6.15
CA ALA A 27 16.60 -8.87 5.41
C ALA A 27 15.43 -8.06 5.98
N ARG A 28 15.29 -7.99 7.31
CA ARG A 28 14.24 -7.19 7.95
C ARG A 28 14.39 -5.70 7.65
N ILE A 29 15.60 -5.16 7.75
CA ILE A 29 15.87 -3.73 7.49
C ILE A 29 15.59 -3.41 6.02
N VAL A 30 16.07 -4.23 5.10
CA VAL A 30 15.84 -4.04 3.65
C VAL A 30 14.37 -4.08 3.32
N LEU A 31 13.63 -5.06 3.84
CA LEU A 31 12.18 -5.16 3.62
C LEU A 31 11.43 -3.99 4.26
N PHE A 32 11.81 -3.55 5.46
CA PHE A 32 11.24 -2.37 6.09
C PHE A 32 11.37 -1.14 5.18
N ILE A 33 12.56 -0.92 4.63
CA ILE A 33 12.84 0.23 3.75
C ILE A 33 12.05 0.10 2.44
N ILE A 34 12.09 -1.06 1.78
CA ILE A 34 11.42 -1.27 0.49
C ILE A 34 9.90 -1.08 0.64
N PHE A 35 9.26 -1.79 1.55
CA PHE A 35 7.81 -1.70 1.75
C PHE A 35 7.40 -0.32 2.24
N GLY A 36 8.19 0.29 3.13
CA GLY A 36 7.95 1.62 3.62
C GLY A 36 8.00 2.69 2.53
N LEU A 37 9.04 2.65 1.68
CA LEU A 37 9.19 3.60 0.57
C LEU A 37 8.10 3.43 -0.49
N ILE A 38 7.75 2.18 -0.86
CA ILE A 38 6.70 1.91 -1.84
C ILE A 38 5.37 2.43 -1.32
N ALA A 39 5.00 2.13 -0.08
CA ALA A 39 3.74 2.59 0.50
C ALA A 39 3.69 4.12 0.62
N ALA A 40 4.76 4.75 1.08
CA ALA A 40 4.86 6.21 1.15
C ALA A 40 4.73 6.86 -0.23
N ALA A 41 5.38 6.30 -1.25
CA ALA A 41 5.32 6.80 -2.62
C ALA A 41 3.90 6.68 -3.21
N VAL A 42 3.20 5.55 -3.00
CA VAL A 42 1.82 5.34 -3.47
C VAL A 42 0.87 6.34 -2.82
N VAL A 43 0.96 6.52 -1.50
CA VAL A 43 0.13 7.47 -0.75
C VAL A 43 0.40 8.90 -1.18
N TRP A 44 1.68 9.26 -1.32
CA TRP A 44 2.08 10.57 -1.79
C TRP A 44 1.58 10.85 -3.21
N ALA A 45 1.72 9.89 -4.12
CA ALA A 45 1.25 10.02 -5.49
C ALA A 45 -0.26 10.16 -5.56
N ALA A 46 -1.03 9.35 -4.80
CA ALA A 46 -2.48 9.45 -4.74
C ALA A 46 -2.94 10.84 -4.28
N GLY A 47 -2.32 11.38 -3.23
CA GLY A 47 -2.57 12.74 -2.76
C GLY A 47 -2.17 13.81 -3.77
N TYR A 48 -1.01 13.67 -4.39
CA TYR A 48 -0.49 14.61 -5.40
C TYR A 48 -1.40 14.70 -6.62
N PHE A 49 -1.87 13.58 -7.17
CA PHE A 49 -2.81 13.59 -8.29
C PHE A 49 -4.16 14.18 -7.91
N ALA A 50 -4.67 13.92 -6.71
CA ALA A 50 -5.88 14.57 -6.21
C ALA A 50 -5.70 16.10 -6.10
N TRP A 51 -4.54 16.55 -5.60
CA TRP A 51 -4.20 17.98 -5.53
C TRP A 51 -4.09 18.64 -6.90
N ARG A 52 -3.40 17.99 -7.84
CA ARG A 52 -3.22 18.50 -9.20
C ARG A 52 -4.54 18.55 -9.96
N GLY A 53 -5.45 17.61 -9.71
CA GLY A 53 -6.77 17.53 -10.34
C GLY A 53 -7.85 18.39 -9.68
N ARG A 54 -7.48 19.31 -8.76
CA ARG A 54 -8.43 20.22 -8.14
C ARG A 54 -9.06 21.17 -9.17
N PRO A 55 -10.34 21.51 -9.07
CA PRO A 55 -10.96 22.52 -9.91
C PRO A 55 -10.38 23.91 -9.64
N ASP A 56 -9.98 24.63 -10.68
CA ASP A 56 -9.43 26.00 -10.55
C ASP A 56 -10.52 27.03 -10.19
N SER A 57 -11.75 26.77 -10.60
CA SER A 57 -12.89 27.63 -10.31
C SER A 57 -13.82 26.94 -9.31
N LEU A 58 -13.72 27.32 -8.07
CA LEU A 58 -14.80 27.17 -7.14
C LEU A 58 -15.67 28.42 -7.29
N ASP A 59 -16.87 28.24 -7.85
CA ASP A 59 -17.95 29.25 -7.72
C ASP A 59 -18.25 29.38 -6.22
N LEU A 60 -17.46 30.24 -5.59
CA LEU A 60 -17.56 30.57 -4.19
C LEU A 60 -18.60 31.69 -4.10
N GLY A 61 -19.85 31.29 -4.09
CA GLY A 61 -20.99 32.23 -3.99
C GLY A 61 -20.97 33.09 -2.74
N ASP A 62 -20.13 32.79 -1.77
CA ASP A 62 -19.97 33.61 -0.57
C ASP A 62 -18.60 33.40 0.09
N LEU A 63 -17.78 34.46 0.11
CA LEU A 63 -16.45 34.49 0.75
C LEU A 63 -16.52 34.27 2.27
N ASN A 64 -17.70 34.48 2.88
CA ASN A 64 -17.95 34.28 4.30
C ASN A 64 -18.51 32.89 4.64
N SER A 65 -18.66 31.99 3.65
CA SER A 65 -19.19 30.68 3.92
C SER A 65 -18.23 29.88 4.83
N PRO A 66 -18.74 29.08 5.79
CA PRO A 66 -17.91 28.20 6.63
C PRO A 66 -17.06 27.25 5.82
N VAL A 67 -17.53 26.84 4.64
CA VAL A 67 -16.84 25.96 3.71
C VAL A 67 -15.60 26.64 3.12
N TYR A 68 -15.63 27.94 2.83
CA TYR A 68 -14.49 28.70 2.34
C TYR A 68 -13.38 28.81 3.40
N GLN A 69 -13.74 29.16 4.62
CA GLN A 69 -12.79 29.26 5.73
C GLN A 69 -12.14 27.90 6.05
N TYR A 70 -12.92 26.83 6.03
CA TYR A 70 -12.42 25.46 6.21
C TYR A 70 -11.41 25.06 5.13
N ARG A 71 -11.69 25.36 3.87
CA ARG A 71 -10.78 25.07 2.75
C ARG A 71 -9.48 25.86 2.83
N LYS A 72 -9.54 27.14 3.16
CA LYS A 72 -8.34 27.98 3.34
C LYS A 72 -7.44 27.44 4.47
N SER A 73 -8.03 26.95 5.54
CA SER A 73 -7.30 26.30 6.63
C SER A 73 -6.63 25.00 6.19
N ILE A 74 -7.31 24.20 5.36
CA ILE A 74 -6.76 22.97 4.79
C ILE A 74 -5.62 23.28 3.82
N GLU A 75 -5.73 24.28 2.94
CA GLU A 75 -4.65 24.68 2.03
C GLU A 75 -3.37 25.03 2.79
N LYS A 76 -3.48 25.69 3.92
CA LYS A 76 -2.34 26.01 4.79
C LYS A 76 -1.71 24.75 5.39
N SER A 77 -2.49 23.72 5.68
CA SER A 77 -2.04 22.47 6.29
C SER A 77 -1.62 21.40 5.28
N MET A 78 -1.82 21.61 3.97
CA MET A 78 -1.53 20.64 2.92
C MET A 78 -0.07 20.19 2.89
N GLY A 79 0.88 21.08 3.17
CA GLY A 79 2.29 20.71 3.26
C GLY A 79 2.57 19.64 4.33
N VAL A 80 1.82 19.67 5.43
CA VAL A 80 1.88 18.65 6.49
C VAL A 80 1.26 17.33 6.00
N PHE A 81 0.09 17.41 5.35
CA PHE A 81 -0.58 16.23 4.79
C PHE A 81 0.32 15.47 3.81
N PHE A 82 0.99 16.17 2.89
CA PHE A 82 1.87 15.55 1.89
C PHE A 82 3.18 14.97 2.46
N LYS A 83 3.58 15.35 3.67
CA LYS A 83 4.79 14.82 4.31
C LYS A 83 4.46 13.81 5.40
N VAL A 84 3.51 14.16 6.28
CA VAL A 84 3.25 13.39 7.51
C VAL A 84 2.46 12.10 7.22
N ILE A 85 1.40 12.17 6.40
CA ILE A 85 0.59 10.99 6.11
C ILE A 85 1.40 9.92 5.36
N PRO A 86 2.12 10.22 4.25
CA PRO A 86 2.97 9.24 3.60
C PRO A 86 4.06 8.67 4.53
N ALA A 87 4.65 9.50 5.39
CA ALA A 87 5.66 9.04 6.33
C ALA A 87 5.10 8.04 7.35
N ILE A 88 3.94 8.35 7.95
CA ILE A 88 3.29 7.45 8.91
C ILE A 88 2.90 6.12 8.23
N VAL A 89 2.26 6.18 7.07
CA VAL A 89 1.87 4.98 6.32
C VAL A 89 3.10 4.19 5.91
N GLY A 90 4.17 4.85 5.46
CA GLY A 90 5.43 4.21 5.12
C GLY A 90 6.05 3.46 6.30
N VAL A 91 6.08 4.07 7.48
CA VAL A 91 6.60 3.41 8.69
C VAL A 91 5.74 2.18 9.06
N ILE A 92 4.42 2.30 9.03
CA ILE A 92 3.51 1.18 9.34
C ILE A 92 3.71 0.05 8.32
N ALA A 93 3.72 0.37 7.03
CA ALA A 93 3.94 -0.61 5.96
C ALA A 93 5.31 -1.27 6.04
N GLY A 94 6.35 -0.52 6.42
CA GLY A 94 7.68 -1.04 6.68
C GLY A 94 7.68 -2.08 7.80
N PHE A 95 6.99 -1.82 8.92
CA PHE A 95 6.85 -2.78 10.01
C PHE A 95 6.09 -4.05 9.60
N ILE A 96 5.07 -3.92 8.76
CA ILE A 96 4.33 -5.08 8.21
C ILE A 96 5.21 -5.85 7.23
N GLY A 97 5.92 -5.15 6.34
CA GLY A 97 6.78 -5.74 5.32
C GLY A 97 7.94 -6.55 5.91
N GLN A 98 8.60 -6.02 6.94
CA GLN A 98 9.69 -6.72 7.62
C GLN A 98 9.29 -8.04 8.27
N ALA A 99 8.00 -8.22 8.63
CA ALA A 99 7.53 -9.46 9.23
C ALA A 99 7.63 -10.67 8.27
N ASN A 100 7.66 -10.40 6.96
CA ASN A 100 7.72 -11.41 5.91
C ASN A 100 9.17 -11.84 5.52
N TRP A 101 10.17 -11.46 6.31
CA TRP A 101 11.58 -11.74 6.00
C TRP A 101 11.89 -13.22 5.74
N ARG A 102 11.22 -14.13 6.48
CA ARG A 102 11.40 -15.58 6.28
C ARG A 102 10.91 -16.03 4.92
N THR A 103 9.73 -15.57 4.51
CA THR A 103 9.13 -15.89 3.21
C THR A 103 10.05 -15.45 2.07
N VAL A 104 10.63 -14.26 2.18
CA VAL A 104 11.56 -13.73 1.16
C VAL A 104 12.88 -14.50 1.16
N LEU A 105 13.46 -14.79 2.33
CA LEU A 105 14.71 -15.57 2.39
C LEU A 105 14.53 -17.01 1.89
N LEU A 106 13.39 -17.63 2.20
CA LEU A 106 13.07 -18.97 1.69
C LEU A 106 12.92 -18.95 0.16
N PHE A 107 12.31 -17.93 -0.41
CA PHE A 107 12.22 -17.77 -1.86
C PHE A 107 13.60 -17.58 -2.52
N LEU A 108 14.47 -16.73 -1.94
CA LEU A 108 15.80 -16.46 -2.49
C LEU A 108 16.74 -17.67 -2.41
N ASN A 109 16.50 -18.59 -1.47
CA ASN A 109 17.27 -19.80 -1.26
C ASN A 109 16.46 -21.07 -1.57
N GLY A 110 15.36 -20.94 -2.31
CA GLY A 110 14.51 -22.06 -2.72
C GLY A 110 15.27 -23.05 -3.60
N GLN A 111 14.98 -24.33 -3.40
CA GLN A 111 15.53 -25.42 -4.22
C GLN A 111 14.37 -26.23 -4.79
N GLU A 112 14.60 -26.82 -5.95
CA GLU A 112 13.66 -27.78 -6.55
C GLU A 112 13.69 -29.09 -5.76
N PHE A 113 12.50 -29.62 -5.48
CA PHE A 113 12.38 -30.93 -4.80
C PHE A 113 12.51 -32.12 -5.78
N GLY A 114 12.41 -31.84 -7.10
CA GLY A 114 12.47 -32.89 -8.13
C GLY A 114 11.19 -33.70 -8.25
N GLU A 115 10.18 -33.41 -7.46
CA GLU A 115 8.84 -33.99 -7.51
C GLU A 115 7.85 -32.98 -8.06
N GLN A 116 7.06 -33.41 -9.05
CA GLN A 116 6.05 -32.55 -9.70
C GLN A 116 4.65 -32.86 -9.17
N ASP A 117 3.86 -31.82 -9.05
CA ASP A 117 2.44 -31.94 -8.75
C ASP A 117 1.70 -32.64 -9.89
N ALA A 118 0.84 -33.61 -9.55
CA ALA A 118 0.09 -34.41 -10.50
C ALA A 118 -0.86 -33.63 -11.39
N GLN A 119 -1.31 -32.44 -10.95
CA GLN A 119 -2.34 -31.64 -11.64
C GLN A 119 -1.73 -30.57 -12.56
N PHE A 120 -0.70 -29.86 -12.11
CA PHE A 120 -0.12 -28.71 -12.82
C PHE A 120 1.30 -28.98 -13.34
N HIS A 121 1.90 -30.11 -13.01
CA HIS A 121 3.27 -30.44 -13.35
C HIS A 121 4.32 -29.42 -12.92
N HIS A 122 4.00 -28.63 -11.85
CA HIS A 122 4.95 -27.74 -11.21
C HIS A 122 5.70 -28.47 -10.10
N ASP A 123 6.98 -28.15 -9.94
CA ASP A 123 7.78 -28.65 -8.83
C ASP A 123 7.16 -28.26 -7.48
N LEU A 124 7.19 -29.16 -6.50
CA LEU A 124 6.67 -28.89 -5.16
C LEU A 124 7.37 -27.70 -4.48
N GLY A 125 8.63 -27.41 -4.86
CA GLY A 125 9.36 -26.23 -4.44
C GLY A 125 8.70 -24.91 -4.84
N PHE A 126 7.97 -24.88 -5.98
CA PHE A 126 7.19 -23.71 -6.37
C PHE A 126 6.12 -23.36 -5.33
N TYR A 127 5.39 -24.36 -4.84
CA TYR A 127 4.34 -24.16 -3.82
C TYR A 127 4.92 -23.77 -2.46
N ALA A 128 6.10 -24.31 -2.12
CA ALA A 128 6.75 -24.04 -0.84
C ALA A 128 7.42 -22.66 -0.78
N PHE A 129 8.04 -22.21 -1.87
CA PHE A 129 8.91 -21.03 -1.87
C PHE A 129 8.35 -19.87 -2.70
N THR A 130 7.86 -20.13 -3.91
CA THR A 130 7.45 -19.08 -4.85
C THR A 130 6.02 -18.60 -4.56
N LEU A 131 5.09 -19.51 -4.35
CA LEU A 131 3.68 -19.19 -4.15
C LEU A 131 3.43 -18.27 -2.93
N PRO A 132 4.09 -18.47 -1.76
CA PRO A 132 3.92 -17.54 -0.62
C PRO A 132 4.36 -16.11 -0.93
N VAL A 133 5.43 -15.94 -1.72
CA VAL A 133 5.89 -14.60 -2.14
C VAL A 133 4.92 -13.98 -3.13
N LEU A 134 4.38 -14.72 -4.09
CA LEU A 134 3.35 -14.22 -5.00
C LEU A 134 2.10 -13.79 -4.23
N LYS A 135 1.63 -14.58 -3.27
CA LYS A 135 0.52 -14.23 -2.39
C LYS A 135 0.80 -12.94 -1.60
N MET A 136 2.01 -12.79 -1.05
CA MET A 136 2.45 -11.61 -0.34
C MET A 136 2.44 -10.36 -1.26
N VAL A 137 2.97 -10.46 -2.47
CA VAL A 137 3.02 -9.35 -3.44
C VAL A 137 1.61 -8.93 -3.85
N VAL A 138 0.75 -9.86 -4.24
CA VAL A 138 -0.64 -9.57 -4.66
C VAL A 138 -1.44 -8.95 -3.51
N SER A 139 -1.31 -9.49 -2.29
CA SER A 139 -1.98 -8.95 -1.10
C SER A 139 -1.51 -7.52 -0.79
N THR A 140 -0.20 -7.29 -0.82
CA THR A 140 0.37 -5.96 -0.59
C THR A 140 -0.10 -4.97 -1.64
N LEU A 141 -0.07 -5.35 -2.92
CA LEU A 141 -0.55 -4.51 -4.02
C LEU A 141 -2.03 -4.16 -3.85
N SER A 142 -2.86 -5.15 -3.50
CA SER A 142 -4.29 -4.94 -3.26
C SER A 142 -4.55 -3.95 -2.12
N ILE A 143 -3.83 -4.08 -1.01
CA ILE A 143 -3.95 -3.15 0.13
C ILE A 143 -3.51 -1.74 -0.26
N LEU A 144 -2.40 -1.60 -1.00
CA LEU A 144 -1.91 -0.30 -1.46
C LEU A 144 -2.88 0.37 -2.44
N LEU A 145 -3.53 -0.39 -3.33
CA LEU A 145 -4.53 0.14 -4.27
C LEU A 145 -5.79 0.61 -3.54
N ILE A 146 -6.28 -0.14 -2.55
CA ILE A 146 -7.40 0.28 -1.71
C ILE A 146 -7.03 1.58 -0.97
N LEU A 147 -5.85 1.63 -0.38
CA LEU A 147 -5.39 2.81 0.34
C LEU A 147 -5.25 4.03 -0.58
N ALA A 148 -4.69 3.85 -1.78
CA ALA A 148 -4.60 4.88 -2.80
C ALA A 148 -5.99 5.39 -3.22
N PHE A 149 -6.96 4.47 -3.39
CA PHE A 149 -8.34 4.82 -3.70
C PHE A 149 -8.98 5.66 -2.59
N LEU A 150 -8.83 5.23 -1.33
CA LEU A 150 -9.39 5.97 -0.19
C LEU A 150 -8.77 7.36 -0.04
N ILE A 151 -7.47 7.49 -0.23
CA ILE A 151 -6.76 8.78 -0.18
C ILE A 151 -7.20 9.68 -1.35
N ALA A 152 -7.34 9.13 -2.55
CA ALA A 152 -7.83 9.87 -3.70
C ALA A 152 -9.27 10.32 -3.49
N LEU A 153 -10.16 9.44 -2.98
CA LEU A 153 -11.55 9.74 -2.68
C LEU A 153 -11.66 10.88 -1.67
N PHE A 154 -10.93 10.74 -0.55
CA PHE A 154 -10.90 11.76 0.50
C PHE A 154 -10.28 13.07 0.00
N GLY A 155 -9.17 13.01 -0.72
CA GLY A 155 -8.50 14.16 -1.31
C GLY A 155 -9.41 14.94 -2.26
N HIS A 156 -10.05 14.26 -3.22
CA HIS A 156 -11.00 14.91 -4.12
C HIS A 156 -12.25 15.45 -3.44
N TYR A 157 -12.73 14.78 -2.38
CA TYR A 157 -13.84 15.29 -1.58
C TYR A 157 -13.47 16.61 -0.89
N VAL A 158 -12.33 16.63 -0.20
CA VAL A 158 -11.85 17.82 0.53
C VAL A 158 -11.52 18.97 -0.42
N LEU A 159 -10.92 18.67 -1.58
CA LEU A 159 -10.53 19.67 -2.58
C LEU A 159 -11.69 20.11 -3.48
N GLY A 160 -12.91 19.58 -3.27
CA GLY A 160 -14.10 19.96 -4.01
C GLY A 160 -14.22 19.37 -5.41
N GLY A 161 -13.39 18.40 -5.74
CA GLY A 161 -13.53 17.60 -6.95
C GLY A 161 -14.74 16.67 -6.94
N ILE A 162 -15.25 16.36 -5.73
CA ILE A 162 -16.49 15.60 -5.50
C ILE A 162 -17.42 16.48 -4.70
N ARG A 163 -18.60 16.78 -5.26
CA ARG A 163 -19.66 17.54 -4.60
C ARG A 163 -20.88 16.65 -4.41
N ILE A 164 -21.29 16.49 -3.16
CA ILE A 164 -22.50 15.73 -2.82
C ILE A 164 -23.70 16.65 -3.06
N GLY A 165 -24.63 16.20 -3.90
CA GLY A 165 -25.86 16.96 -4.17
C GLY A 165 -26.80 16.94 -2.95
N ASN A 166 -27.44 18.07 -2.68
CA ASN A 166 -28.53 18.14 -1.71
C ASN A 166 -29.81 18.55 -2.45
N LYS A 167 -30.73 17.60 -2.62
CA LYS A 167 -32.02 17.85 -3.30
C LYS A 167 -32.84 18.93 -2.61
N ALA A 168 -32.79 19.03 -1.29
CA ALA A 168 -33.51 20.04 -0.52
C ALA A 168 -32.98 21.47 -0.76
N ALA A 169 -31.68 21.59 -1.10
CA ALA A 169 -31.03 22.87 -1.42
C ALA A 169 -30.91 23.14 -2.94
N GLY A 170 -31.50 22.30 -3.79
CA GLY A 170 -31.42 22.44 -5.26
C GLY A 170 -30.03 22.19 -5.86
N VAL A 171 -29.07 21.70 -5.06
CA VAL A 171 -27.68 21.48 -5.48
C VAL A 171 -27.55 20.09 -6.14
N ARG A 172 -27.10 20.06 -7.40
CA ARG A 172 -26.78 18.80 -8.11
C ARG A 172 -25.39 18.33 -7.69
N GLY A 173 -25.28 17.02 -7.36
CA GLY A 173 -23.99 16.37 -7.16
C GLY A 173 -23.17 16.36 -8.45
N SER A 174 -21.87 16.60 -8.35
CA SER A 174 -20.96 16.56 -9.49
C SER A 174 -19.62 15.95 -9.09
N ILE A 175 -19.00 15.22 -10.03
CA ILE A 175 -17.66 14.66 -9.88
C ILE A 175 -16.82 15.24 -11.02
N SER A 176 -15.70 15.86 -10.69
CA SER A 176 -14.76 16.40 -11.66
C SER A 176 -14.14 15.30 -12.53
N HIS A 177 -13.77 15.63 -13.76
CA HIS A 177 -13.15 14.67 -14.67
C HIS A 177 -11.87 14.04 -14.09
N PRO A 178 -10.92 14.78 -13.48
CA PRO A 178 -9.74 14.21 -12.84
C PRO A 178 -10.08 13.25 -11.68
N ALA A 179 -11.09 13.59 -10.84
CA ALA A 179 -11.53 12.72 -9.77
C ALA A 179 -12.08 11.40 -10.29
N ARG A 180 -12.93 11.48 -11.32
CA ARG A 180 -13.52 10.29 -11.96
C ARG A 180 -12.44 9.40 -12.56
N LEU A 181 -11.48 9.99 -13.27
CA LEU A 181 -10.38 9.25 -13.91
C LEU A 181 -9.51 8.55 -12.86
N GLN A 182 -9.05 9.26 -11.83
CA GLN A 182 -8.19 8.69 -10.80
C GLN A 182 -8.89 7.56 -10.04
N LEU A 183 -10.15 7.76 -9.63
CA LEU A 183 -10.93 6.74 -8.91
C LEU A 183 -11.21 5.53 -9.80
N ALA A 184 -11.53 5.73 -11.08
CA ALA A 184 -11.76 4.62 -12.02
C ALA A 184 -10.49 3.80 -12.25
N ILE A 185 -9.32 4.44 -12.43
CA ILE A 185 -8.04 3.75 -12.62
C ILE A 185 -7.68 2.94 -11.37
N THR A 186 -7.75 3.54 -10.18
CA THR A 186 -7.37 2.85 -8.93
C THR A 186 -8.32 1.69 -8.61
N ALA A 187 -9.64 1.87 -8.81
CA ALA A 187 -10.62 0.81 -8.64
C ALA A 187 -10.46 -0.31 -9.69
N GLY A 188 -10.23 0.04 -10.95
CA GLY A 188 -10.00 -0.91 -12.03
C GLY A 188 -8.76 -1.76 -11.78
N LEU A 189 -7.63 -1.15 -11.42
CA LEU A 189 -6.42 -1.86 -11.05
C LEU A 189 -6.62 -2.78 -9.84
N TRP A 190 -7.39 -2.32 -8.85
CA TRP A 190 -7.71 -3.17 -7.69
C TRP A 190 -8.58 -4.36 -8.07
N MET A 191 -9.53 -4.22 -8.98
CA MET A 191 -10.36 -5.35 -9.45
C MET A 191 -9.55 -6.43 -10.19
N VAL A 192 -8.49 -6.03 -10.91
CA VAL A 192 -7.62 -6.97 -11.63
C VAL A 192 -6.70 -7.75 -10.66
N ALA A 193 -6.22 -7.12 -9.59
CA ALA A 193 -5.31 -7.75 -8.65
C ALA A 193 -5.87 -9.02 -7.96
N PRO A 194 -7.11 -9.06 -7.41
CA PRO A 194 -7.66 -10.26 -6.79
C PRO A 194 -8.12 -11.32 -7.78
N VAL A 195 -8.41 -10.99 -9.03
CA VAL A 195 -8.75 -12.00 -10.06
C VAL A 195 -7.61 -12.99 -10.23
N SER A 196 -6.37 -12.50 -10.24
CA SER A 196 -5.18 -13.36 -10.24
C SER A 196 -5.08 -14.26 -9.00
N TYR A 197 -5.57 -13.79 -7.85
CA TYR A 197 -5.54 -14.53 -6.58
C TYR A 197 -6.65 -15.57 -6.48
N THR A 198 -7.85 -15.28 -6.96
CA THR A 198 -8.97 -16.24 -6.94
C THR A 198 -8.75 -17.40 -7.90
N HIS A 199 -8.11 -17.19 -9.04
CA HIS A 199 -7.68 -18.26 -9.92
C HIS A 199 -6.65 -19.19 -9.24
N LEU A 200 -5.69 -18.65 -8.50
CA LEU A 200 -4.71 -19.46 -7.76
C LEU A 200 -5.36 -20.23 -6.59
N ARG A 201 -6.38 -19.67 -5.92
CA ARG A 201 -7.07 -20.30 -4.78
C ARG A 201 -8.13 -21.33 -5.21
N ALA A 202 -8.79 -21.14 -6.33
CA ALA A 202 -9.79 -22.08 -6.85
C ALA A 202 -9.18 -23.44 -7.19
N HIS A 203 -7.87 -23.49 -7.32
CA HIS A 203 -7.11 -24.72 -7.57
C HIS A 203 -6.67 -25.45 -6.28
N GLU A 204 -6.74 -24.81 -5.10
CA GLU A 204 -6.41 -25.45 -3.82
C GLU A 204 -7.61 -26.20 -3.16
N THR A 205 -8.83 -26.02 -3.66
CA THR A 205 -10.07 -26.50 -2.98
C THR A 205 -10.84 -27.61 -3.74
N LYS A 206 -10.21 -28.27 -4.72
CA LYS A 206 -10.81 -29.44 -5.37
C LYS A 206 -10.00 -30.69 -5.14
#